data_689ed5d192b385c214fb4526dafae8ab
#
_entry.id   689ed5d192b385c214fb4526dafae8ab
#
_cell.length_a   1.000
_cell.length_b   1.000
_cell.length_c   1.000
_cell.angle_alpha   90.00
_cell.angle_beta   90.00
_cell.angle_gamma   90.00
#
_symmetry.space_group_name_H-M   'P 1'
#
loop_
_entity.id
_entity.type
_entity.pdbx_description
1 polymer ?
#
loop_
_entity_poly.entity_id
_entity_poly.type
_entity_poly.pdbx_seq_one_letter_code
_entity_poly.pdbx_strand_id
1 'polypeptide(L)'
;MENAKVALVHDWLTGQRGGEKVLEVFAEIFPDAPIFTLFHFPGSQVEKIEERIIKTSFLQKMPFLQKRYRWYLPFFPLAVELFDLQEFDFILSSSHCVAKGAIPRPDALHISYVHSPVRYAWNQYFAYFSPDRLGFFSRRIVPPLIHRLRQWDVMSLTRVDHFFANSKTVARRIYRYYRRKAEVVYPPVDTELFQPSDRQGDYYLLVSALVPYKRIDLAIAAFNRNGLKMKIVGMGPDHKKLKKEAHA
;
A
#
# COMPACT_ATOMS: atom_id res chain seq x y z
N MET A 1 18.22 9.24 21.89
CA MET A 1 17.67 9.32 20.52
C MET A 1 17.58 10.75 19.98
N GLU A 2 17.97 11.76 20.76
CA GLU A 2 17.83 13.18 20.36
C GLU A 2 18.65 13.61 19.13
N ASN A 3 19.62 12.84 18.68
CA ASN A 3 20.44 13.14 17.49
C ASN A 3 20.45 12.04 16.43
N ALA A 4 19.52 11.06 16.50
CA ALA A 4 19.49 9.97 15.54
C ALA A 4 19.00 10.46 14.17
N LYS A 5 19.76 10.21 13.10
CA LYS A 5 19.35 10.47 11.73
C LYS A 5 18.31 9.46 11.31
N VAL A 6 17.12 9.92 10.92
CA VAL A 6 15.98 9.10 10.55
C VAL A 6 15.75 9.13 9.05
N ALA A 7 15.43 7.98 8.44
CA ALA A 7 14.91 7.89 7.09
C ALA A 7 13.52 7.24 7.08
N LEU A 8 12.59 7.82 6.35
CA LEU A 8 11.31 7.23 6.04
C LEU A 8 11.38 6.49 4.71
N VAL A 9 10.92 5.25 4.66
CA VAL A 9 10.89 4.48 3.40
C VAL A 9 9.45 4.11 3.09
N HIS A 10 8.96 4.49 1.91
CA HIS A 10 7.59 4.19 1.47
C HIS A 10 7.59 3.56 0.08
N ASP A 11 6.62 2.68 -0.22
CA ASP A 11 6.63 1.95 -1.49
C ASP A 11 6.58 2.88 -2.71
N TRP A 12 5.56 3.74 -2.82
CA TRP A 12 5.42 4.74 -3.90
C TRP A 12 4.42 5.82 -3.53
N LEU A 13 4.58 6.99 -4.13
CA LEU A 13 3.73 8.18 -3.93
C LEU A 13 2.99 8.51 -5.24
N THR A 14 1.77 7.98 -5.39
CA THR A 14 0.96 8.11 -6.62
C THR A 14 -0.48 8.58 -6.39
N GLY A 15 -0.79 9.03 -5.20
CA GLY A 15 -2.10 9.49 -4.77
C GLY A 15 -2.35 9.19 -3.30
N GLN A 16 -3.24 9.94 -2.69
CA GLN A 16 -3.56 9.80 -1.27
C GLN A 16 -4.44 8.58 -0.99
N ARG A 17 -3.96 7.70 -0.14
CA ARG A 17 -4.67 6.52 0.35
C ARG A 17 -4.34 6.31 1.83
N GLY A 18 -4.83 5.21 2.41
CA GLY A 18 -4.56 4.92 3.82
C GLY A 18 -3.09 4.73 4.19
N GLY A 19 -2.25 4.28 3.25
CA GLY A 19 -0.80 4.16 3.47
C GLY A 19 -0.10 5.50 3.57
N GLU A 20 -0.46 6.41 2.69
CA GLU A 20 0.09 7.77 2.64
C GLU A 20 -0.37 8.60 3.85
N LYS A 21 -1.57 8.35 4.39
CA LYS A 21 -2.02 8.97 5.65
C LYS A 21 -1.17 8.54 6.86
N VAL A 22 -0.72 7.30 6.90
CA VAL A 22 0.23 6.84 7.93
C VAL A 22 1.60 7.48 7.73
N LEU A 23 2.06 7.59 6.48
CA LEU A 23 3.32 8.27 6.17
C LEU A 23 3.29 9.75 6.56
N GLU A 24 2.14 10.43 6.39
CA GLU A 24 1.93 11.82 6.81
C GLU A 24 2.21 11.99 8.31
N VAL A 25 1.68 11.09 9.15
CA VAL A 25 1.94 11.10 10.59
C VAL A 25 3.41 10.77 10.90
N PHE A 26 4.05 9.86 10.17
CA PHE A 26 5.48 9.60 10.34
C PHE A 26 6.33 10.84 9.99
N ALA A 27 5.95 11.57 8.94
CA ALA A 27 6.61 12.81 8.58
C ALA A 27 6.38 13.94 9.60
N GLU A 28 5.26 13.94 10.33
CA GLU A 28 5.02 14.84 11.45
C GLU A 28 5.91 14.51 12.67
N ILE A 29 6.04 13.22 12.99
CA ILE A 29 6.88 12.75 14.11
C ILE A 29 8.37 12.99 13.83
N PHE A 30 8.79 12.86 12.57
CA PHE A 30 10.18 13.04 12.13
C PHE A 30 10.27 14.12 11.06
N PRO A 31 10.21 15.41 11.46
CA PRO A 31 10.10 16.53 10.51
C PRO A 31 11.30 16.67 9.57
N ASP A 32 12.49 16.27 9.97
CA ASP A 32 13.71 16.39 9.19
C ASP A 32 14.06 15.14 8.39
N ALA A 33 13.26 14.07 8.52
CA ALA A 33 13.55 12.81 7.86
C ALA A 33 13.23 12.88 6.36
N PRO A 34 14.19 12.55 5.46
CA PRO A 34 13.91 12.40 4.05
C PRO A 34 13.02 11.16 3.81
N ILE A 35 12.22 11.22 2.74
CA ILE A 35 11.37 10.13 2.31
C ILE A 35 12.01 9.44 1.10
N PHE A 36 12.36 8.17 1.27
CA PHE A 36 12.81 7.31 0.19
C PHE A 36 11.62 6.55 -0.38
N THR A 37 11.44 6.59 -1.70
CA THR A 37 10.32 5.94 -2.37
C THR A 37 10.70 5.44 -3.76
N LEU A 38 10.05 4.40 -4.25
CA LEU A 38 10.36 3.86 -5.58
C LEU A 38 10.17 4.92 -6.66
N PHE A 39 9.07 5.66 -6.58
CA PHE A 39 8.73 6.76 -7.48
C PHE A 39 7.67 7.67 -6.84
N HIS A 40 7.69 8.92 -7.27
CA HIS A 40 6.78 9.96 -6.83
C HIS A 40 6.17 10.68 -8.03
N PHE A 41 4.87 10.91 -8.00
CA PHE A 41 4.17 11.74 -8.97
C PHE A 41 3.88 13.10 -8.33
N PRO A 42 4.61 14.16 -8.70
CA PRO A 42 4.46 15.48 -8.08
C PRO A 42 3.01 15.97 -8.05
N GLY A 43 2.61 16.55 -6.93
CA GLY A 43 1.24 17.01 -6.69
C GLY A 43 0.24 15.88 -6.36
N SER A 44 0.70 14.65 -6.19
CA SER A 44 -0.16 13.52 -5.81
C SER A 44 -0.38 13.38 -4.31
N GLN A 45 0.38 14.11 -3.50
CA GLN A 45 0.35 14.02 -2.04
C GLN A 45 -0.16 15.32 -1.40
N VAL A 46 -0.37 15.29 -0.08
CA VAL A 46 -0.60 16.51 0.71
C VAL A 46 0.68 17.36 0.75
N GLU A 47 0.52 18.66 0.93
CA GLU A 47 1.60 19.64 1.01
C GLU A 47 2.68 19.22 2.00
N LYS A 48 2.30 18.75 3.19
CA LYS A 48 3.22 18.22 4.23
C LYS A 48 4.18 17.12 3.74
N ILE A 49 3.82 16.35 2.73
CA ILE A 49 4.68 15.34 2.11
C ILE A 49 5.44 15.94 0.93
N GLU A 50 4.78 16.76 0.10
CA GLU A 50 5.40 17.36 -1.09
C GLU A 50 6.56 18.31 -0.72
N GLU A 51 6.52 18.98 0.42
CA GLU A 51 7.56 19.87 0.94
C GLU A 51 8.79 19.12 1.48
N ARG A 52 8.72 17.80 1.64
CA ARG A 52 9.82 16.99 2.15
C ARG A 52 10.89 16.71 1.10
N ILE A 53 12.09 16.38 1.56
CA ILE A 53 13.13 15.83 0.70
C ILE A 53 12.69 14.42 0.27
N ILE A 54 12.23 14.27 -0.97
CA ILE A 54 11.81 12.99 -1.53
C ILE A 54 12.92 12.47 -2.43
N LYS A 55 13.52 11.33 -2.04
CA LYS A 55 14.54 10.60 -2.79
C LYS A 55 13.89 9.43 -3.51
N THR A 56 13.90 9.45 -4.84
CA THR A 56 13.29 8.39 -5.65
C THR A 56 14.33 7.41 -6.20
N SER A 57 13.91 6.19 -6.51
CA SER A 57 14.76 5.19 -7.15
C SER A 57 14.94 5.48 -8.65
N PHE A 58 15.79 4.68 -9.32
CA PHE A 58 15.96 4.72 -10.78
C PHE A 58 14.65 4.52 -11.56
N LEU A 59 13.66 3.90 -10.94
CA LEU A 59 12.35 3.68 -11.56
C LEU A 59 11.63 4.98 -11.89
N GLN A 60 11.94 6.08 -11.21
CA GLN A 60 11.39 7.41 -11.51
C GLN A 60 11.60 7.83 -12.97
N LYS A 61 12.70 7.39 -13.57
CA LYS A 61 13.11 7.75 -14.95
C LYS A 61 12.57 6.77 -16.02
N MET A 62 11.82 5.75 -15.61
CA MET A 62 11.35 4.72 -16.55
C MET A 62 10.21 5.24 -17.44
N PRO A 63 10.17 4.84 -18.73
CA PRO A 63 9.16 5.30 -19.67
C PRO A 63 7.75 4.83 -19.25
N PHE A 64 6.75 5.66 -19.52
CA PHE A 64 5.34 5.37 -19.23
C PHE A 64 5.02 5.06 -17.76
N LEU A 65 5.89 5.44 -16.82
CA LEU A 65 5.77 5.10 -15.41
C LEU A 65 4.40 5.45 -14.83
N GLN A 66 3.89 6.67 -15.06
CA GLN A 66 2.60 7.13 -14.53
C GLN A 66 1.43 6.22 -14.91
N LYS A 67 1.44 5.69 -16.14
CA LYS A 67 0.35 4.84 -16.65
C LYS A 67 0.56 3.36 -16.37
N ARG A 68 1.83 2.92 -16.26
CA ARG A 68 2.20 1.50 -16.29
C ARG A 68 3.20 1.08 -15.21
N TYR A 69 3.30 1.79 -14.09
CA TYR A 69 4.26 1.49 -13.03
C TYR A 69 4.21 0.03 -12.54
N ARG A 70 3.03 -0.61 -12.59
CA ARG A 70 2.89 -2.03 -12.21
C ARG A 70 3.67 -3.00 -13.09
N TRP A 71 4.03 -2.61 -14.31
CA TRP A 71 4.86 -3.42 -15.19
C TRP A 71 6.30 -3.52 -14.69
N TYR A 72 6.73 -2.55 -13.89
CA TYR A 72 8.05 -2.51 -13.29
C TYR A 72 8.16 -3.29 -11.97
N LEU A 73 7.09 -3.98 -11.56
CA LEU A 73 7.06 -4.81 -10.35
C LEU A 73 8.27 -5.75 -10.21
N PRO A 74 8.77 -6.43 -11.26
CA PRO A 74 9.97 -7.27 -11.15
C PRO A 74 11.23 -6.54 -10.68
N PHE A 75 11.30 -5.22 -10.88
CA PHE A 75 12.44 -4.38 -10.50
C PHE A 75 12.26 -3.69 -9.14
N PHE A 76 11.09 -3.76 -8.51
CA PHE A 76 10.85 -3.13 -7.23
C PHE A 76 11.78 -3.62 -6.12
N PRO A 77 12.07 -4.94 -6.00
CA PRO A 77 13.05 -5.44 -5.07
C PRO A 77 14.42 -4.78 -5.23
N LEU A 78 14.95 -4.77 -6.45
CA LEU A 78 16.23 -4.14 -6.74
C LEU A 78 16.21 -2.64 -6.43
N ALA A 79 15.12 -1.95 -6.77
CA ALA A 79 15.01 -0.52 -6.61
C ALA A 79 15.03 -0.08 -5.14
N VAL A 80 14.40 -0.83 -4.24
CA VAL A 80 14.42 -0.53 -2.81
C VAL A 80 15.77 -0.87 -2.17
N GLU A 81 16.45 -1.90 -2.65
CA GLU A 81 17.77 -2.30 -2.17
C GLU A 81 18.88 -1.32 -2.54
N LEU A 82 18.67 -0.52 -3.59
CA LEU A 82 19.62 0.50 -4.05
C LEU A 82 19.46 1.87 -3.35
N PHE A 83 18.60 1.99 -2.36
CA PHE A 83 18.57 3.19 -1.53
C PHE A 83 19.83 3.26 -0.66
N ASP A 84 20.56 4.36 -0.75
CA ASP A 84 21.67 4.63 0.15
C ASP A 84 21.13 5.12 1.50
N LEU A 85 21.15 4.22 2.47
CA LEU A 85 20.69 4.44 3.83
C LEU A 85 21.83 4.42 4.86
N GLN A 86 23.09 4.48 4.42
CA GLN A 86 24.27 4.33 5.28
C GLN A 86 24.44 5.45 6.31
N GLU A 87 23.90 6.63 6.06
CA GLU A 87 23.98 7.77 6.99
C GLU A 87 22.91 7.76 8.10
N PHE A 88 21.93 6.86 8.04
CA PHE A 88 20.78 6.86 8.94
C PHE A 88 20.92 5.84 10.06
N ASP A 89 20.58 6.26 11.28
CA ASP A 89 20.57 5.45 12.50
C ASP A 89 19.26 4.69 12.67
N PHE A 90 18.16 5.25 12.13
CA PHE A 90 16.83 4.70 12.25
C PHE A 90 16.10 4.76 10.92
N ILE A 91 15.62 3.60 10.50
CA ILE A 91 14.81 3.43 9.29
C ILE A 91 13.38 3.08 9.72
N LEU A 92 12.40 3.89 9.30
CA LEU A 92 10.98 3.60 9.48
C LEU A 92 10.34 3.34 8.13
N SER A 93 10.05 2.08 7.83
CA SER A 93 9.40 1.72 6.56
C SER A 93 7.89 1.57 6.70
N SER A 94 7.14 2.23 5.82
CA SER A 94 5.68 2.11 5.64
C SER A 94 5.43 1.23 4.41
N SER A 95 5.13 -0.06 4.63
CA SER A 95 5.21 -1.07 3.59
C SER A 95 3.88 -1.77 3.30
N HIS A 96 3.52 -1.81 2.04
CA HIS A 96 2.46 -2.67 1.49
C HIS A 96 2.97 -3.52 0.32
N CYS A 97 4.24 -3.33 -0.06
CA CYS A 97 4.92 -4.05 -1.11
C CYS A 97 6.38 -4.34 -0.72
N VAL A 98 7.33 -3.49 -1.08
CA VAL A 98 8.77 -3.76 -0.97
C VAL A 98 9.51 -2.87 0.02
N ALA A 99 8.92 -1.78 0.52
CA ALA A 99 9.61 -0.79 1.35
C ALA A 99 10.33 -1.41 2.58
N LYS A 100 9.77 -2.46 3.18
CA LYS A 100 10.40 -3.22 4.28
C LYS A 100 11.71 -3.91 3.88
N GLY A 101 11.98 -4.02 2.59
CA GLY A 101 13.19 -4.65 2.04
C GLY A 101 14.35 -3.69 1.84
N ALA A 102 14.26 -2.45 2.31
CA ALA A 102 15.39 -1.53 2.36
C ALA A 102 16.53 -2.15 3.18
N ILE A 103 17.78 -1.84 2.80
CA ILE A 103 18.97 -2.38 3.46
C ILE A 103 19.54 -1.30 4.36
N PRO A 104 19.37 -1.41 5.70
CA PRO A 104 19.99 -0.49 6.65
C PRO A 104 21.49 -0.78 6.79
N ARG A 105 22.23 0.14 7.37
CA ARG A 105 23.58 -0.18 7.85
C ARG A 105 23.51 -1.16 9.06
N PRO A 106 24.59 -1.89 9.39
CA PRO A 106 24.55 -2.95 10.42
C PRO A 106 24.05 -2.50 11.80
N ASP A 107 24.35 -1.26 12.21
CA ASP A 107 24.01 -0.74 13.53
C ASP A 107 22.71 0.09 13.53
N ALA A 108 22.04 0.23 12.40
CA ALA A 108 20.78 0.99 12.32
C ALA A 108 19.60 0.13 12.77
N LEU A 109 18.67 0.76 13.48
CA LEU A 109 17.38 0.16 13.82
C LEU A 109 16.42 0.26 12.64
N HIS A 110 15.86 -0.85 12.17
CA HIS A 110 14.81 -0.86 11.14
C HIS A 110 13.47 -1.33 11.70
N ILE A 111 12.52 -0.42 11.77
CA ILE A 111 11.13 -0.70 12.13
C ILE A 111 10.27 -0.65 10.87
N SER A 112 9.44 -1.68 10.68
CA SER A 112 8.51 -1.72 9.54
C SER A 112 7.05 -1.71 9.98
N TYR A 113 6.32 -0.67 9.56
CA TYR A 113 4.87 -0.63 9.66
C TYR A 113 4.26 -1.26 8.41
N VAL A 114 3.65 -2.42 8.59
CA VAL A 114 3.14 -3.22 7.47
C VAL A 114 1.63 -3.03 7.31
N HIS A 115 1.23 -2.45 6.19
CA HIS A 115 -0.19 -2.31 5.82
C HIS A 115 -0.81 -3.65 5.42
N SER A 116 -0.04 -4.49 4.78
CA SER A 116 -0.33 -5.89 4.48
C SER A 116 0.91 -6.54 3.88
N PRO A 117 1.20 -7.81 4.13
CA PRO A 117 2.05 -8.59 3.23
C PRO A 117 1.58 -8.45 1.79
N VAL A 118 2.51 -8.52 0.83
CA VAL A 118 2.25 -8.28 -0.61
C VAL A 118 1.03 -9.07 -1.09
N ARG A 119 -0.14 -8.43 -1.17
CA ARG A 119 -1.44 -9.11 -1.35
C ARG A 119 -1.49 -9.96 -2.60
N TYR A 120 -1.03 -9.42 -3.74
CA TYR A 120 -1.04 -10.12 -5.02
C TYR A 120 0.02 -11.24 -5.10
N ALA A 121 1.00 -11.25 -4.21
CA ALA A 121 1.93 -12.37 -4.10
C ALA A 121 1.37 -13.49 -3.21
N TRP A 122 0.62 -13.17 -2.17
CA TRP A 122 0.16 -14.11 -1.15
C TRP A 122 -1.34 -14.44 -1.25
N ASN A 123 -2.17 -13.70 -0.53
CA ASN A 123 -3.56 -14.09 -0.30
C ASN A 123 -4.55 -13.72 -1.42
N GLN A 124 -4.15 -12.89 -2.36
CA GLN A 124 -5.01 -12.45 -3.47
C GLN A 124 -4.44 -12.81 -4.85
N TYR A 125 -3.48 -13.73 -4.92
CA TYR A 125 -2.84 -14.11 -6.17
C TYR A 125 -3.87 -14.45 -7.27
N PHE A 126 -4.80 -15.35 -6.99
CA PHE A 126 -5.80 -15.79 -7.96
C PHE A 126 -6.83 -14.70 -8.30
N ALA A 127 -7.06 -13.74 -7.40
CA ALA A 127 -7.93 -12.59 -7.68
C ALA A 127 -7.31 -11.60 -8.68
N TYR A 128 -5.97 -11.45 -8.63
CA TYR A 128 -5.24 -10.55 -9.54
C TYR A 128 -4.84 -11.25 -10.85
N PHE A 129 -4.50 -12.53 -10.80
CA PHE A 129 -3.86 -13.28 -11.88
C PHE A 129 -4.67 -14.52 -12.27
N SER A 130 -6.01 -14.40 -12.28
CA SER A 130 -6.86 -15.47 -12.80
C SER A 130 -6.62 -15.69 -14.31
N PRO A 131 -6.82 -16.91 -14.82
CA PRO A 131 -6.68 -17.20 -16.25
C PRO A 131 -7.47 -16.25 -17.15
N ASP A 132 -8.67 -15.84 -16.72
CA ASP A 132 -9.54 -14.95 -17.51
C ASP A 132 -8.98 -13.52 -17.64
N ARG A 133 -8.04 -13.13 -16.76
CA ARG A 133 -7.43 -11.79 -16.74
C ARG A 133 -6.06 -11.75 -17.39
N LEU A 134 -5.39 -12.90 -17.49
CA LEU A 134 -4.06 -12.99 -18.06
C LEU A 134 -4.15 -13.45 -19.52
N GLY A 135 -3.54 -12.68 -20.43
CA GLY A 135 -3.30 -13.13 -21.79
C GLY A 135 -2.32 -14.32 -21.84
N PHE A 136 -2.29 -15.02 -22.97
CA PHE A 136 -1.52 -16.26 -23.16
C PHE A 136 -0.05 -16.17 -22.69
N PHE A 137 0.67 -15.12 -23.06
CA PHE A 137 2.07 -14.91 -22.64
C PHE A 137 2.20 -14.60 -21.14
N SER A 138 1.28 -13.79 -20.58
CA SER A 138 1.29 -13.41 -19.17
C SER A 138 1.09 -14.61 -18.25
N ARG A 139 0.32 -15.62 -18.67
CA ARG A 139 0.11 -16.86 -17.90
C ARG A 139 1.41 -17.64 -17.66
N ARG A 140 2.39 -17.52 -18.56
CA ARG A 140 3.71 -18.18 -18.42
C ARG A 140 4.73 -17.34 -17.66
N ILE A 141 4.66 -16.01 -17.76
CA ILE A 141 5.66 -15.10 -17.20
C ILE A 141 5.31 -14.73 -15.76
N VAL A 142 4.04 -14.44 -15.46
CA VAL A 142 3.61 -13.98 -14.14
C VAL A 142 3.90 -14.97 -13.00
N PRO A 143 3.62 -16.28 -13.11
CA PRO A 143 3.87 -17.20 -12.01
C PRO A 143 5.34 -17.26 -11.55
N PRO A 144 6.37 -17.41 -12.42
CA PRO A 144 7.75 -17.40 -11.98
C PRO A 144 8.19 -16.06 -11.42
N LEU A 145 7.69 -14.94 -11.93
CA LEU A 145 7.98 -13.62 -11.36
C LEU A 145 7.43 -13.47 -9.95
N ILE A 146 6.18 -13.86 -9.73
CA ILE A 146 5.57 -13.80 -8.40
C ILE A 146 6.21 -14.81 -7.45
N HIS A 147 6.65 -15.97 -7.95
CA HIS A 147 7.41 -16.92 -7.13
C HIS A 147 8.72 -16.29 -6.62
N ARG A 148 9.50 -15.66 -7.50
CA ARG A 148 10.73 -14.93 -7.12
C ARG A 148 10.43 -13.78 -6.14
N LEU A 149 9.34 -13.04 -6.37
CA LEU A 149 8.93 -11.98 -5.45
C LEU A 149 8.61 -12.54 -4.06
N ARG A 150 7.95 -13.69 -3.94
CA ARG A 150 7.69 -14.35 -2.64
C ARG A 150 8.99 -14.73 -1.93
N GLN A 151 9.96 -15.29 -2.67
CA GLN A 151 11.26 -15.66 -2.10
C GLN A 151 11.97 -14.42 -1.56
N TRP A 152 12.07 -13.37 -2.38
CA TRP A 152 12.66 -12.11 -1.97
C TRP A 152 11.91 -11.47 -0.78
N ASP A 153 10.58 -11.49 -0.81
CA ASP A 153 9.71 -10.94 0.24
C ASP A 153 9.98 -11.60 1.61
N VAL A 154 10.22 -12.92 1.62
CA VAL A 154 10.59 -13.64 2.83
C VAL A 154 12.07 -13.39 3.22
N MET A 155 12.99 -13.40 2.26
CA MET A 155 14.40 -13.13 2.52
C MET A 155 14.63 -11.73 3.11
N SER A 156 13.88 -10.74 2.66
CA SER A 156 13.99 -9.35 3.15
C SER A 156 13.56 -9.14 4.61
N LEU A 157 12.93 -10.14 5.25
CA LEU A 157 12.48 -10.03 6.64
C LEU A 157 13.60 -9.96 7.66
N THR A 158 14.79 -10.48 7.33
CA THR A 158 15.97 -10.41 8.19
C THR A 158 16.53 -8.99 8.34
N ARG A 159 16.09 -8.09 7.49
CA ARG A 159 16.49 -6.66 7.47
C ARG A 159 15.65 -5.79 8.41
N VAL A 160 14.63 -6.36 9.04
CA VAL A 160 13.68 -5.66 9.89
C VAL A 160 13.79 -6.18 11.32
N ASP A 161 14.04 -5.28 12.26
CA ASP A 161 14.14 -5.62 13.69
C ASP A 161 12.75 -5.79 14.30
N HIS A 162 11.86 -4.82 14.09
CA HIS A 162 10.51 -4.82 14.64
C HIS A 162 9.43 -4.60 13.58
N PHE A 163 8.35 -5.38 13.70
CA PHE A 163 7.18 -5.26 12.85
C PHE A 163 6.00 -4.67 13.60
N PHE A 164 5.40 -3.64 13.03
CA PHE A 164 4.08 -3.15 13.38
C PHE A 164 3.05 -3.51 12.30
N ALA A 165 1.85 -3.81 12.72
CA ALA A 165 0.74 -4.14 11.83
C ALA A 165 -0.41 -3.15 12.03
N ASN A 166 -1.04 -2.71 10.95
CA ASN A 166 -2.18 -1.80 11.02
C ASN A 166 -3.45 -2.43 11.61
N SER A 167 -3.47 -3.72 11.86
CA SER A 167 -4.63 -4.43 12.41
C SER A 167 -4.28 -5.84 12.90
N LYS A 168 -5.11 -6.41 13.77
CA LYS A 168 -5.02 -7.82 14.20
C LYS A 168 -5.03 -8.79 13.01
N THR A 169 -5.77 -8.47 11.94
CA THR A 169 -5.81 -9.30 10.72
C THR A 169 -4.47 -9.28 10.00
N VAL A 170 -3.82 -8.10 9.89
CA VAL A 170 -2.50 -7.99 9.27
C VAL A 170 -1.43 -8.64 10.15
N ALA A 171 -1.48 -8.49 11.48
CA ALA A 171 -0.57 -9.19 12.39
C ALA A 171 -0.65 -10.73 12.20
N ARG A 172 -1.87 -11.29 12.08
CA ARG A 172 -2.05 -12.72 11.76
C ARG A 172 -1.46 -13.11 10.39
N ARG A 173 -1.58 -12.24 9.36
CA ARG A 173 -0.97 -12.48 8.04
C ARG A 173 0.56 -12.44 8.09
N ILE A 174 1.14 -11.48 8.82
CA ILE A 174 2.59 -11.41 9.07
C ILE A 174 3.05 -12.71 9.73
N TYR A 175 2.40 -13.14 10.78
CA TYR A 175 2.75 -14.40 11.42
C TYR A 175 2.59 -15.62 10.46
N ARG A 176 1.53 -15.64 9.67
CA ARG A 176 1.29 -16.75 8.71
C ARG A 176 2.35 -16.86 7.63
N TYR A 177 2.71 -15.75 7.00
CA TYR A 177 3.59 -15.75 5.84
C TYR A 177 5.07 -15.54 6.20
N TYR A 178 5.32 -14.78 7.26
CA TYR A 178 6.67 -14.33 7.63
C TYR A 178 7.21 -15.01 8.88
N ARG A 179 6.38 -15.71 9.65
CA ARG A 179 6.73 -16.29 10.94
C ARG A 179 7.35 -15.28 11.93
N ARG A 180 7.01 -14.02 11.76
CA ARG A 180 7.41 -12.91 12.64
C ARG A 180 6.20 -12.44 13.45
N LYS A 181 6.45 -12.06 14.71
CA LYS A 181 5.46 -11.36 15.52
C LYS A 181 5.37 -9.89 15.07
N ALA A 182 4.19 -9.30 15.17
CA ALA A 182 3.99 -7.87 14.92
C ALA A 182 3.05 -7.31 15.98
N GLU A 183 3.40 -6.16 16.52
CA GLU A 183 2.54 -5.39 17.39
C GLU A 183 1.47 -4.66 16.57
N VAL A 184 0.29 -4.47 17.14
CA VAL A 184 -0.81 -3.80 16.42
C VAL A 184 -0.85 -2.34 16.81
N VAL A 185 -0.59 -1.48 15.83
CA VAL A 185 -0.79 -0.03 15.92
C VAL A 185 -1.79 0.35 14.83
N TYR A 186 -3.00 0.72 15.23
CA TYR A 186 -4.04 1.08 14.27
C TYR A 186 -3.68 2.38 13.51
N PRO A 187 -4.09 2.50 12.23
CA PRO A 187 -3.82 3.70 11.45
C PRO A 187 -4.52 4.92 12.06
N PRO A 188 -3.94 6.12 11.88
CA PRO A 188 -4.51 7.35 12.38
C PRO A 188 -5.84 7.67 11.69
N VAL A 189 -6.73 8.30 12.44
CA VAL A 189 -8.00 8.85 11.94
C VAL A 189 -8.03 10.33 12.30
N ASP A 190 -8.37 11.17 11.32
CA ASP A 190 -8.57 12.59 11.52
C ASP A 190 -9.92 12.82 12.22
N THR A 191 -9.87 12.96 13.55
CA THR A 191 -11.05 13.14 14.40
C THR A 191 -11.62 14.55 14.35
N GLU A 192 -10.88 15.52 13.80
CA GLU A 192 -11.41 16.87 13.57
C GLU A 192 -12.24 16.91 12.28
N LEU A 193 -11.77 16.23 11.24
CA LEU A 193 -12.49 16.13 9.97
C LEU A 193 -13.73 15.20 10.08
N PHE A 194 -13.59 14.07 10.77
CA PHE A 194 -14.65 13.06 10.90
C PHE A 194 -15.38 13.21 12.22
N GLN A 195 -16.36 14.12 12.25
CA GLN A 195 -17.20 14.33 13.43
C GLN A 195 -18.48 13.48 13.37
N PRO A 196 -18.97 12.96 14.49
CA PRO A 196 -20.29 12.34 14.57
C PRO A 196 -21.38 13.31 14.13
N SER A 197 -22.42 12.78 13.50
CA SER A 197 -23.59 13.58 13.09
C SER A 197 -24.86 12.81 13.41
N ASP A 198 -25.84 13.50 14.01
CA ASP A 198 -27.17 12.96 14.28
C ASP A 198 -28.07 12.95 13.03
N ARG A 199 -27.58 13.46 11.91
CA ARG A 199 -28.34 13.45 10.65
C ARG A 199 -28.41 12.02 10.11
N GLN A 200 -29.62 11.48 10.09
CA GLN A 200 -29.91 10.21 9.44
C GLN A 200 -30.47 10.47 8.04
N GLY A 201 -29.90 9.81 7.04
CA GLY A 201 -30.44 9.80 5.68
C GLY A 201 -31.41 8.63 5.47
N ASP A 202 -32.19 8.69 4.41
CA ASP A 202 -33.10 7.63 3.97
C ASP A 202 -32.43 6.62 3.01
N TYR A 203 -31.11 6.51 3.06
CA TYR A 203 -30.33 5.66 2.16
C TYR A 203 -29.15 5.02 2.89
N TYR A 204 -28.70 3.90 2.36
CA TYR A 204 -27.43 3.27 2.75
C TYR A 204 -26.27 3.89 1.99
N LEU A 205 -25.14 4.11 2.64
CA LEU A 205 -23.94 4.68 2.03
C LEU A 205 -22.83 3.65 1.94
N LEU A 206 -22.27 3.46 0.72
CA LEU A 206 -21.09 2.65 0.48
C LEU A 206 -19.99 3.53 -0.11
N VAL A 207 -18.87 3.70 0.63
CA VAL A 207 -17.70 4.45 0.17
C VAL A 207 -16.56 3.48 -0.06
N SER A 208 -16.10 3.32 -1.31
CA SER A 208 -15.05 2.36 -1.63
C SER A 208 -14.40 2.62 -2.98
N ALA A 209 -13.13 2.17 -3.14
CA ALA A 209 -12.56 2.01 -4.47
C ALA A 209 -13.34 0.95 -5.26
N LEU A 210 -13.73 1.26 -6.49
CA LEU A 210 -14.52 0.37 -7.36
C LEU A 210 -13.59 -0.61 -8.08
N VAL A 211 -13.11 -1.59 -7.31
CA VAL A 211 -12.17 -2.63 -7.76
C VAL A 211 -12.74 -4.03 -7.46
N PRO A 212 -12.39 -5.05 -8.26
CA PRO A 212 -13.03 -6.37 -8.20
C PRO A 212 -13.03 -7.04 -6.82
N TYR A 213 -11.93 -6.93 -6.08
CA TYR A 213 -11.81 -7.58 -4.77
C TYR A 213 -12.64 -6.93 -3.65
N LYS A 214 -13.20 -5.74 -3.88
CA LYS A 214 -14.13 -5.08 -2.95
C LYS A 214 -15.56 -5.59 -3.07
N ARG A 215 -15.85 -6.37 -4.12
CA ARG A 215 -17.13 -7.04 -4.32
C ARG A 215 -18.35 -6.12 -4.19
N ILE A 216 -18.25 -4.91 -4.78
CA ILE A 216 -19.38 -3.95 -4.81
C ILE A 216 -20.59 -4.53 -5.58
N ASP A 217 -20.33 -5.41 -6.53
CA ASP A 217 -21.32 -6.21 -7.24
C ASP A 217 -22.33 -6.92 -6.30
N LEU A 218 -21.85 -7.47 -5.19
CA LEU A 218 -22.72 -8.13 -4.21
C LEU A 218 -23.65 -7.13 -3.49
N ALA A 219 -23.16 -5.95 -3.17
CA ALA A 219 -23.99 -4.92 -2.57
C ALA A 219 -25.09 -4.49 -3.55
N ILE A 220 -24.73 -4.19 -4.82
CA ILE A 220 -25.69 -3.83 -5.85
C ILE A 220 -26.75 -4.92 -6.03
N ALA A 221 -26.33 -6.18 -6.15
CA ALA A 221 -27.28 -7.30 -6.31
C ALA A 221 -28.25 -7.43 -5.11
N ALA A 222 -27.78 -7.21 -3.90
CA ALA A 222 -28.61 -7.24 -2.69
C ALA A 222 -29.65 -6.09 -2.69
N PHE A 223 -29.19 -4.88 -3.03
CA PHE A 223 -30.06 -3.69 -3.04
C PHE A 223 -31.07 -3.70 -4.21
N ASN A 224 -30.69 -4.25 -5.36
CA ASN A 224 -31.62 -4.47 -6.46
C ASN A 224 -32.76 -5.46 -6.06
N ARG A 225 -32.51 -6.39 -5.14
CA ARG A 225 -33.53 -7.36 -4.67
C ARG A 225 -34.46 -6.76 -3.62
N ASN A 226 -33.92 -5.97 -2.69
CA ASN A 226 -34.73 -5.49 -1.54
C ASN A 226 -35.38 -4.11 -1.80
N GLY A 227 -35.03 -3.43 -2.90
CA GLY A 227 -35.58 -2.13 -3.28
C GLY A 227 -35.17 -0.97 -2.35
N LEU A 228 -34.21 -1.18 -1.45
CA LEU A 228 -33.74 -0.12 -0.56
C LEU A 228 -32.80 0.83 -1.29
N LYS A 229 -32.85 2.11 -0.91
CA LYS A 229 -31.99 3.14 -1.51
C LYS A 229 -30.53 2.97 -1.06
N MET A 230 -29.61 2.96 -2.01
CA MET A 230 -28.16 2.96 -1.74
C MET A 230 -27.44 3.99 -2.58
N LYS A 231 -26.52 4.74 -1.94
CA LYS A 231 -25.56 5.60 -2.62
C LYS A 231 -24.19 4.98 -2.60
N ILE A 232 -23.52 4.91 -3.76
CA ILE A 232 -22.16 4.40 -3.88
C ILE A 232 -21.26 5.56 -4.26
N VAL A 233 -20.23 5.82 -3.43
CA VAL A 233 -19.23 6.84 -3.66
C VAL A 233 -17.88 6.17 -3.87
N GLY A 234 -17.24 6.47 -5.01
CA GLY A 234 -15.92 5.94 -5.31
C GLY A 234 -15.56 5.94 -6.78
N MET A 235 -14.30 5.63 -7.05
CA MET A 235 -13.77 5.52 -8.40
C MET A 235 -13.02 4.20 -8.57
N GLY A 236 -12.90 3.73 -9.80
CA GLY A 236 -12.15 2.51 -10.12
C GLY A 236 -12.50 1.91 -11.48
N PRO A 237 -11.73 0.89 -11.90
CA PRO A 237 -11.90 0.26 -13.21
C PRO A 237 -13.28 -0.38 -13.41
N ASP A 238 -13.94 -0.80 -12.32
CA ASP A 238 -15.25 -1.47 -12.41
C ASP A 238 -16.43 -0.47 -12.49
N HIS A 239 -16.19 0.85 -12.45
CA HIS A 239 -17.26 1.87 -12.43
C HIS A 239 -18.29 1.66 -13.53
N LYS A 240 -17.84 1.51 -14.80
CA LYS A 240 -18.76 1.34 -15.95
C LYS A 240 -19.59 0.06 -15.86
N LYS A 241 -18.99 -1.02 -15.37
CA LYS A 241 -19.66 -2.30 -15.18
C LYS A 241 -20.71 -2.20 -14.09
N LEU A 242 -20.31 -1.72 -12.92
CA LEU A 242 -21.18 -1.59 -11.73
C LEU A 242 -22.36 -0.63 -11.99
N LYS A 243 -22.12 0.44 -12.74
CA LYS A 243 -23.22 1.35 -13.15
C LYS A 243 -24.28 0.67 -14.03
N LYS A 244 -23.90 -0.31 -14.86
CA LYS A 244 -24.84 -1.09 -15.68
C LYS A 244 -25.64 -2.12 -14.85
N GLU A 245 -25.05 -2.61 -13.75
CA GLU A 245 -25.68 -3.58 -12.88
C GLU A 245 -26.63 -2.95 -11.86
N ALA A 246 -26.46 -1.67 -11.54
CA ALA A 246 -27.35 -0.92 -10.68
C ALA A 246 -28.66 -0.58 -11.46
N HIS A 247 -29.80 -0.99 -10.91
CA HIS A 247 -31.07 -0.50 -11.37
C HIS A 247 -31.26 0.95 -10.91
N ALA A 248 -31.72 1.82 -11.78
CA ALA A 248 -31.96 3.23 -11.48
C ALA A 248 -33.17 3.40 -10.54
#